data_f0587e30edf3d2c9261b027f4e41d5e1
#
_entry.id   f0587e30edf3d2c9261b027f4e41d5e1
#
_cell.length_a   1.000
_cell.length_b   1.000
_cell.length_c   1.000
_cell.angle_alpha   90.00
_cell.angle_beta   90.00
_cell.angle_gamma   90.00
#
_symmetry.space_group_name_H-M   'P 1'
#
loop_
_entity.id
_entity.type
_entity.pdbx_description
1 polymer ?
#
loop_
_entity_poly.entity_id
_entity_poly.type
_entity_poly.pdbx_seq_one_letter_code
_entity_poly.pdbx_strand_id
1 'polypeptide(L)'
;MRRIPLTALALWLVAVPGLADKAPAKPAAPPPTPTADSCTHVRGSVRQEAFGYTHVVSLHNGCEKPVSCQLWSSVDPEPRATVTVAPGEMTEVITRRGSPAREVTGFRKCSFL
;
A
#
# COMPACT_ATOMS: atom_id res chain seq x y z
N MET A 1 33.55 -65.90 44.10
CA MET A 1 33.71 -64.99 42.95
C MET A 1 32.37 -64.59 42.48
N ARG A 2 32.04 -63.30 42.74
CA ARG A 2 30.77 -62.74 42.31
C ARG A 2 30.97 -62.11 40.94
N ARG A 3 30.28 -62.66 39.96
CA ARG A 3 30.22 -62.06 38.63
C ARG A 3 29.22 -60.94 38.66
N ILE A 4 29.68 -59.76 38.40
CA ILE A 4 28.82 -58.59 38.22
C ILE A 4 28.21 -58.68 36.84
N PRO A 5 26.89 -58.61 36.67
CA PRO A 5 26.36 -58.55 35.35
C PRO A 5 26.58 -57.14 34.78
N LEU A 6 27.17 -57.08 33.68
CA LEU A 6 27.24 -55.88 32.89
C LEU A 6 25.84 -55.55 32.42
N THR A 7 25.23 -54.59 33.08
CA THR A 7 24.01 -53.99 32.59
C THR A 7 24.40 -53.14 31.36
N ALA A 8 24.00 -53.62 30.22
CA ALA A 8 24.09 -52.85 28.99
C ALA A 8 23.23 -51.59 29.15
N LEU A 9 23.88 -50.46 29.22
CA LEU A 9 23.18 -49.19 29.04
C LEU A 9 22.71 -49.13 27.58
N ALA A 10 21.44 -49.40 27.38
CA ALA A 10 20.83 -49.11 26.12
C ALA A 10 20.74 -47.55 26.01
N LEU A 11 21.64 -46.98 25.23
CA LEU A 11 21.49 -45.60 24.79
C LEU A 11 20.27 -45.54 23.90
N TRP A 12 19.20 -45.00 24.46
CA TRP A 12 18.06 -44.60 23.67
C TRP A 12 18.45 -43.31 22.94
N LEU A 13 18.87 -43.47 21.73
CA LEU A 13 18.92 -42.36 20.79
C LEU A 13 17.49 -41.94 20.51
N VAL A 14 17.01 -40.98 21.25
CA VAL A 14 15.79 -40.28 20.89
C VAL A 14 16.11 -39.48 19.65
N ALA A 15 15.84 -40.07 18.49
CA ALA A 15 15.78 -39.29 17.29
C ALA A 15 14.67 -38.24 17.47
N VAL A 16 15.04 -37.02 17.69
CA VAL A 16 14.08 -35.90 17.65
C VAL A 16 13.58 -35.84 16.22
N PRO A 17 12.30 -36.14 15.97
CA PRO A 17 11.75 -35.97 14.63
C PRO A 17 11.85 -34.48 14.28
N GLY A 18 12.47 -34.26 13.14
CA GLY A 18 12.95 -33.02 12.65
C GLY A 18 12.13 -31.80 12.91
N LEU A 19 12.84 -30.82 13.28
CA LEU A 19 12.52 -29.44 13.02
C LEU A 19 12.45 -29.13 11.51
N ALA A 20 12.40 -30.15 10.67
CA ALA A 20 12.38 -30.02 9.22
C ALA A 20 10.97 -29.91 8.65
N ASP A 21 9.94 -29.81 9.47
CA ASP A 21 8.56 -29.60 9.04
C ASP A 21 8.18 -28.13 8.85
N LYS A 22 9.11 -27.32 8.43
CA LYS A 22 8.67 -26.23 7.59
C LYS A 22 8.32 -26.87 6.25
N ALA A 23 7.03 -27.14 6.05
CA ALA A 23 6.51 -27.39 4.73
C ALA A 23 7.22 -26.39 3.80
N PRO A 24 7.78 -26.85 2.65
CA PRO A 24 8.34 -25.91 1.71
C PRO A 24 7.27 -24.86 1.47
N ALA A 25 7.52 -23.66 1.97
CA ALA A 25 6.66 -22.54 1.67
C ALA A 25 6.51 -22.57 0.14
N LYS A 26 5.26 -22.63 -0.35
CA LYS A 26 5.00 -22.34 -1.75
C LYS A 26 5.90 -21.17 -2.09
N PRO A 27 6.72 -21.23 -3.16
CA PRO A 27 7.51 -20.09 -3.52
C PRO A 27 6.56 -18.90 -3.52
N ALA A 28 6.81 -17.96 -2.62
CA ALA A 28 6.00 -16.76 -2.54
C ALA A 28 5.96 -16.20 -3.95
N ALA A 29 4.75 -15.97 -4.46
CA ALA A 29 4.60 -15.26 -5.72
C ALA A 29 5.53 -14.05 -5.66
N PRO A 30 6.31 -13.74 -6.69
CA PRO A 30 7.15 -12.56 -6.68
C PRO A 30 6.29 -11.38 -6.26
N PRO A 31 6.78 -10.48 -5.37
CA PRO A 31 6.00 -9.34 -4.96
C PRO A 31 5.49 -8.63 -6.21
N PRO A 32 4.20 -8.22 -6.26
CA PRO A 32 3.66 -7.53 -7.42
C PRO A 32 4.57 -6.35 -7.74
N THR A 33 4.87 -6.16 -9.01
CA THR A 33 5.61 -4.99 -9.47
C THR A 33 4.91 -3.74 -8.95
N PRO A 34 5.59 -2.82 -8.22
CA PRO A 34 4.94 -1.63 -7.72
C PRO A 34 4.38 -0.83 -8.89
N THR A 35 3.10 -0.51 -8.82
CA THR A 35 2.43 0.39 -9.77
C THR A 35 2.45 1.80 -9.22
N ALA A 36 2.31 2.79 -10.09
CA ALA A 36 2.22 4.18 -9.65
C ALA A 36 1.04 4.41 -8.70
N ASP A 37 -0.04 3.65 -8.84
CA ASP A 37 -1.19 3.74 -7.93
C ASP A 37 -0.89 3.17 -6.54
N SER A 38 0.01 2.20 -6.42
CA SER A 38 0.31 1.55 -5.14
C SER A 38 1.14 2.42 -4.19
N CYS A 39 1.91 3.36 -4.70
CA CYS A 39 2.79 4.23 -3.91
C CYS A 39 2.36 5.69 -3.89
N THR A 40 1.25 6.04 -4.51
CA THR A 40 0.64 7.37 -4.44
C THR A 40 -0.53 7.38 -3.47
N HIS A 41 -0.75 8.51 -2.82
CA HIS A 41 -1.84 8.69 -1.87
C HIS A 41 -2.70 9.85 -2.30
N VAL A 42 -4.00 9.60 -2.43
CA VAL A 42 -4.98 10.62 -2.81
C VAL A 42 -5.90 10.94 -1.64
N ARG A 43 -6.25 12.20 -1.51
CA ARG A 43 -7.17 12.66 -0.48
C ARG A 43 -8.11 13.71 -1.05
N GLY A 44 -9.41 13.54 -0.80
CA GLY A 44 -10.40 14.57 -1.02
C GLY A 44 -10.61 15.38 0.23
N SER A 45 -10.72 16.70 0.09
CA SER A 45 -11.05 17.60 1.19
C SER A 45 -11.93 18.72 0.71
N VAL A 46 -12.63 19.34 1.65
CA VAL A 46 -13.47 20.51 1.39
C VAL A 46 -12.98 21.68 2.22
N ARG A 47 -13.04 22.87 1.63
CA ARG A 47 -12.81 24.14 2.33
C ARG A 47 -14.10 24.94 2.32
N GLN A 48 -14.56 25.35 3.47
CA GLN A 48 -15.72 26.22 3.57
C GLN A 48 -15.34 27.63 3.10
N GLU A 49 -16.10 28.15 2.15
CA GLU A 49 -15.96 29.49 1.64
C GLU A 49 -17.31 30.25 1.76
N ALA A 50 -17.32 31.55 1.41
CA ALA A 50 -18.51 32.41 1.57
C ALA A 50 -19.75 31.90 0.82
N PHE A 51 -19.56 31.21 -0.29
CA PHE A 51 -20.64 30.76 -1.18
C PHE A 51 -20.65 29.24 -1.40
N GLY A 52 -20.37 28.46 -0.37
CA GLY A 52 -20.37 26.99 -0.43
C GLY A 52 -19.02 26.38 -0.09
N TYR A 53 -18.75 25.22 -0.65
CA TYR A 53 -17.55 24.48 -0.38
C TYR A 53 -16.67 24.37 -1.61
N THR A 54 -15.38 24.59 -1.43
CA THR A 54 -14.37 24.31 -2.45
C THR A 54 -13.86 22.90 -2.26
N HIS A 55 -13.97 22.08 -3.31
CA HIS A 55 -13.48 20.71 -3.31
C HIS A 55 -12.03 20.68 -3.78
N VAL A 56 -11.19 20.02 -3.01
CA VAL A 56 -9.76 19.89 -3.26
C VAL A 56 -9.40 18.41 -3.29
N VAL A 57 -8.67 18.00 -4.32
CA VAL A 57 -8.06 16.67 -4.38
C VAL A 57 -6.56 16.84 -4.27
N SER A 58 -5.98 16.22 -3.26
CA SER A 58 -4.55 16.25 -2.99
C SER A 58 -3.93 14.90 -3.37
N LEU A 59 -2.75 14.93 -3.97
CA LEU A 59 -1.97 13.75 -4.30
C LEU A 59 -0.58 13.87 -3.71
N HIS A 60 -0.17 12.85 -2.96
CA HIS A 60 1.20 12.67 -2.48
C HIS A 60 1.89 11.57 -3.28
N ASN A 61 3.05 11.86 -3.86
CA ASN A 61 3.86 10.86 -4.53
C ASN A 61 4.85 10.23 -3.54
N GLY A 62 4.51 9.05 -3.02
CA GLY A 62 5.39 8.23 -2.18
C GLY A 62 6.29 7.30 -3.00
N CYS A 63 6.24 7.36 -4.32
CA CYS A 63 7.09 6.55 -5.19
C CYS A 63 8.51 7.13 -5.28
N GLU A 64 9.44 6.33 -5.75
CA GLU A 64 10.83 6.76 -6.00
C GLU A 64 11.01 7.47 -7.34
N LYS A 65 9.99 7.43 -8.20
CA LYS A 65 10.00 8.01 -9.54
C LYS A 65 8.91 9.06 -9.70
N PRO A 66 9.06 10.03 -10.57
CA PRO A 66 8.00 10.96 -10.88
C PRO A 66 6.80 10.24 -11.51
N VAL A 67 5.61 10.71 -11.20
CA VAL A 67 4.36 10.15 -11.69
C VAL A 67 3.54 11.19 -12.44
N SER A 68 2.79 10.74 -13.42
CA SER A 68 1.72 11.50 -14.05
C SER A 68 0.39 10.93 -13.61
N CYS A 69 -0.46 11.76 -13.02
CA CYS A 69 -1.72 11.34 -12.45
C CYS A 69 -2.89 12.11 -13.03
N GLN A 70 -3.98 11.40 -13.25
CA GLN A 70 -5.29 12.00 -13.45
C GLN A 70 -6.01 12.05 -12.10
N LEU A 71 -6.53 13.20 -11.75
CA LEU A 71 -7.24 13.44 -10.50
C LEU A 71 -8.68 13.89 -10.80
N TRP A 72 -9.60 13.37 -10.03
CA TRP A 72 -11.00 13.76 -10.08
C TRP A 72 -11.68 13.53 -8.74
N SER A 73 -12.87 14.02 -8.59
CA SER A 73 -13.66 13.86 -7.37
C SER A 73 -14.93 13.07 -7.61
N SER A 74 -15.51 12.55 -6.53
CA SER A 74 -16.80 11.87 -6.56
C SER A 74 -17.95 12.79 -7.00
N VAL A 75 -17.81 14.09 -6.81
CA VAL A 75 -18.83 15.10 -7.19
C VAL A 75 -18.66 15.51 -8.65
N ASP A 76 -17.43 15.66 -9.10
CA ASP A 76 -17.10 16.06 -10.47
C ASP A 76 -16.13 15.04 -11.09
N PRO A 77 -16.63 13.93 -11.63
CA PRO A 77 -15.76 12.92 -12.23
C PRO A 77 -15.15 13.36 -13.58
N GLU A 78 -15.67 14.39 -14.18
CA GLU A 78 -15.19 14.99 -15.44
C GLU A 78 -15.21 16.52 -15.37
N PRO A 79 -14.25 17.23 -16.01
CA PRO A 79 -13.02 16.70 -16.61
C PRO A 79 -11.99 16.28 -15.53
N ARG A 80 -11.13 15.33 -15.88
CA ARG A 80 -10.03 14.93 -15.00
C ARG A 80 -8.86 15.88 -15.15
N ALA A 81 -8.26 16.28 -14.02
CA ALA A 81 -7.05 17.09 -14.03
C ALA A 81 -5.82 16.19 -14.16
N THR A 82 -4.91 16.53 -15.04
CA THR A 82 -3.63 15.82 -15.20
C THR A 82 -2.53 16.59 -14.50
N VAL A 83 -1.81 15.93 -13.60
CA VAL A 83 -0.69 16.52 -12.85
C VAL A 83 0.54 15.64 -12.93
N THR A 84 1.71 16.27 -12.88
CA THR A 84 3.00 15.58 -12.74
C THR A 84 3.55 15.90 -11.35
N VAL A 85 3.93 14.87 -10.60
CA VAL A 85 4.39 15.01 -9.23
C VAL A 85 5.73 14.31 -9.06
N ALA A 86 6.73 15.06 -8.62
CA ALA A 86 8.05 14.53 -8.33
C ALA A 86 8.02 13.63 -7.07
N PRO A 87 9.01 12.72 -6.92
CA PRO A 87 9.08 11.87 -5.74
C PRO A 87 9.08 12.66 -4.44
N GLY A 88 8.25 12.25 -3.48
CA GLY A 88 8.14 12.88 -2.17
C GLY A 88 7.33 14.17 -2.15
N GLU A 89 6.90 14.66 -3.29
CA GLU A 89 6.11 15.89 -3.37
C GLU A 89 4.61 15.64 -3.28
N MET A 90 3.89 16.69 -2.97
CA MET A 90 2.44 16.73 -2.92
C MET A 90 1.93 17.84 -3.81
N THR A 91 0.80 17.59 -4.47
CA THR A 91 0.09 18.59 -5.26
C THR A 91 -1.38 18.62 -4.88
N GLU A 92 -2.02 19.75 -5.09
CA GLU A 92 -3.44 19.93 -4.88
C GLU A 92 -4.11 20.45 -6.15
N VAL A 93 -5.31 19.96 -6.41
CA VAL A 93 -6.15 20.42 -7.52
C VAL A 93 -7.50 20.81 -6.96
N ILE A 94 -7.98 21.98 -7.34
CA ILE A 94 -9.34 22.40 -7.06
C ILE A 94 -10.23 21.80 -8.15
N THR A 95 -11.16 20.93 -7.74
CA THR A 95 -12.08 20.27 -8.67
C THR A 95 -13.41 21.00 -8.81
N ARG A 96 -13.80 21.75 -7.80
CA ARG A 96 -15.02 22.57 -7.83
C ARG A 96 -14.98 23.70 -6.81
N ARG A 97 -15.59 24.82 -7.15
CA ARG A 97 -15.84 25.93 -6.24
C ARG A 97 -17.33 26.14 -6.05
N GLY A 98 -17.73 26.58 -4.86
CA GLY A 98 -19.12 26.94 -4.61
C GLY A 98 -20.09 25.75 -4.63
N SER A 99 -19.61 24.57 -4.23
CA SER A 99 -20.43 23.36 -4.16
C SER A 99 -21.27 23.33 -2.88
N PRO A 100 -22.51 22.82 -2.93
CA PRO A 100 -23.27 22.53 -1.72
C PRO A 100 -22.82 21.26 -1.01
N ALA A 101 -22.02 20.41 -1.65
CA ALA A 101 -21.57 19.15 -1.09
C ALA A 101 -20.47 19.37 -0.04
N ARG A 102 -20.72 18.87 1.17
CA ARG A 102 -19.81 19.00 2.32
C ARG A 102 -18.74 17.94 2.38
N GLU A 103 -18.88 16.89 1.57
CA GLU A 103 -17.95 15.77 1.52
C GLU A 103 -17.58 15.48 0.09
N VAL A 104 -16.35 15.11 -0.11
CA VAL A 104 -15.83 14.71 -1.42
C VAL A 104 -14.80 13.60 -1.24
N THR A 105 -14.85 12.62 -2.13
CA THR A 105 -13.81 11.58 -2.23
C THR A 105 -12.93 11.92 -3.43
N GLY A 106 -11.62 11.90 -3.23
CA GLY A 106 -10.65 12.07 -4.29
C GLY A 106 -10.30 10.74 -4.95
N PHE A 107 -10.11 10.76 -6.26
CA PHE A 107 -9.71 9.60 -7.05
C PHE A 107 -8.49 9.93 -7.88
N ARG A 108 -7.69 8.92 -8.16
CA ARG A 108 -6.52 9.03 -9.01
C ARG A 108 -6.38 7.88 -9.96
N LYS A 109 -5.70 8.14 -11.05
CA LYS A 109 -5.13 7.13 -11.93
C LYS A 109 -3.75 7.61 -12.33
N CYS A 110 -2.71 6.92 -11.88
CA CYS A 110 -1.33 7.33 -12.05
C CYS A 110 -0.56 6.35 -12.93
N SER A 111 0.45 6.90 -13.61
CA SER A 111 1.45 6.13 -14.33
C SER A 111 2.82 6.75 -14.10
N PHE A 112 3.87 5.94 -14.17
CA PHE A 112 5.23 6.45 -14.15
C PHE A 112 5.53 7.21 -15.45
N LEU A 113 6.30 8.24 -15.33
CA LEU A 113 6.83 8.98 -16.49
C LEU A 113 7.90 8.19 -17.22
#